data_9a9a2d6e1efd28e51af2b62e4bd85af2
#
_entry.id   9a9a2d6e1efd28e51af2b62e4bd85af2
#
_cell.length_a   1.000
_cell.length_b   1.000
_cell.length_c   1.000
_cell.angle_alpha   90.00
_cell.angle_beta   90.00
_cell.angle_gamma   90.00
#
_symmetry.space_group_name_H-M   'P 1'
#
loop_
_entity.id
_entity.type
_entity.pdbx_description
1 polymer ?
#
loop_
_entity_poly.entity_id
_entity_poly.type
_entity_poly.pdbx_seq_one_letter_code
_entity_poly.pdbx_strand_id
1 'polypeptide(L)'
;KQNLKGKSFQGWQVPIKTTLGPFNANIININTKKIKDSLRKNEIPVISGFQGINCDNRITTLGRGGSDTTAVALAASLKACRCDIYTDVDGVYSTDPRIVKEAKKIDEINYEEMLELSSLGAKVLHTRSVQIALQYNVKLQVLSSFTGKKGTMLTKKNKNLEKQIIRGIAHSNNDALITLLDINNKPGIS
;
A
#
# COMPACT_ATOMS: atom_id res chain seq x y z
N LYS A 1 5.81 -23.94 19.02
CA LYS A 1 6.95 -23.42 18.23
C LYS A 1 6.95 -24.15 16.89
N GLN A 2 6.74 -23.45 15.80
CA GLN A 2 6.86 -24.02 14.45
C GLN A 2 8.35 -24.08 14.10
N ASN A 3 8.85 -25.22 13.58
CA ASN A 3 10.24 -25.41 13.14
C ASN A 3 10.51 -24.70 11.80
N LEU A 4 10.27 -23.38 11.75
CA LEU A 4 10.50 -22.56 10.56
C LEU A 4 11.87 -21.88 10.65
N LYS A 5 12.64 -21.94 9.57
CA LYS A 5 13.93 -21.25 9.47
C LYS A 5 13.71 -19.82 8.96
N GLY A 6 13.60 -18.86 9.87
CA GLY A 6 13.53 -17.43 9.52
C GLY A 6 14.92 -16.86 9.26
N LYS A 7 15.06 -15.98 8.24
CA LYS A 7 16.27 -15.23 7.95
C LYS A 7 15.95 -13.76 7.75
N SER A 8 16.50 -12.93 8.63
CA SER A 8 16.27 -11.48 8.59
C SER A 8 17.20 -10.77 7.62
N PHE A 9 16.66 -9.75 6.96
CA PHE A 9 17.38 -8.85 6.08
C PHE A 9 16.98 -7.40 6.34
N GLN A 10 17.96 -6.52 6.40
CA GLN A 10 17.77 -5.08 6.29
C GLN A 10 17.50 -4.69 4.83
N GLY A 11 16.85 -3.55 4.59
CA GLY A 11 16.54 -3.09 3.23
C GLY A 11 17.75 -2.93 2.32
N TRP A 12 18.91 -2.57 2.88
CA TRP A 12 20.18 -2.49 2.13
C TRP A 12 20.80 -3.86 1.84
N GLN A 13 20.52 -4.88 2.62
CA GLN A 13 21.03 -6.25 2.40
C GLN A 13 20.32 -6.96 1.24
N VAL A 14 19.05 -6.62 1.02
CA VAL A 14 18.28 -6.95 -0.20
C VAL A 14 18.07 -5.64 -0.95
N PRO A 15 19.05 -5.15 -1.75
CA PRO A 15 19.10 -3.76 -2.14
C PRO A 15 17.78 -3.24 -2.71
N ILE A 16 16.99 -2.58 -1.85
CA ILE A 16 15.82 -1.81 -2.23
C ILE A 16 16.36 -0.45 -2.68
N LYS A 17 16.66 -0.33 -3.98
CA LYS A 17 17.22 0.90 -4.54
C LYS A 17 16.17 1.99 -4.62
N THR A 18 16.56 3.19 -4.17
CA THR A 18 15.69 4.36 -4.11
C THR A 18 16.29 5.59 -4.78
N THR A 19 15.46 6.62 -4.95
CA THR A 19 15.90 7.96 -5.34
C THR A 19 16.84 8.56 -4.29
N LEU A 20 17.53 9.66 -4.65
CA LEU A 20 18.61 10.29 -3.84
C LEU A 20 18.14 10.86 -2.49
N GLY A 21 16.90 11.36 -2.38
CA GLY A 21 16.41 12.01 -1.17
C GLY A 21 16.44 11.09 0.06
N PRO A 22 16.86 11.59 1.24
CA PRO A 22 16.90 10.79 2.47
C PRO A 22 15.50 10.45 3.00
N PHE A 23 14.49 11.28 2.69
CA PHE A 23 13.11 11.14 3.13
C PHE A 23 12.16 11.05 1.94
N ASN A 24 11.04 10.33 2.12
CA ASN A 24 10.02 10.11 1.09
C ASN A 24 10.58 9.59 -0.25
N ALA A 25 11.66 8.80 -0.16
CA ALA A 25 12.32 8.27 -1.33
C ALA A 25 11.43 7.32 -2.13
N ASN A 26 11.57 7.31 -3.45
CA ASN A 26 10.85 6.39 -4.32
C ASN A 26 11.68 5.13 -4.57
N ILE A 27 11.03 3.96 -4.54
CA ILE A 27 11.66 2.71 -4.92
C ILE A 27 11.86 2.70 -6.44
N ILE A 28 13.10 2.52 -6.86
CA ILE A 28 13.49 2.41 -8.28
C ILE A 28 13.53 0.94 -8.69
N ASN A 29 14.18 0.10 -7.87
CA ASN A 29 14.39 -1.31 -8.16
C ASN A 29 14.65 -2.11 -6.88
N ILE A 30 14.34 -3.41 -6.91
CA ILE A 30 14.65 -4.34 -5.82
C ILE A 30 15.43 -5.54 -6.38
N ASN A 31 16.60 -5.80 -5.82
CA ASN A 31 17.36 -6.99 -6.16
C ASN A 31 16.85 -8.20 -5.37
N THR A 32 16.08 -9.05 -6.01
CA THR A 32 15.44 -10.21 -5.38
C THR A 32 16.33 -11.46 -5.25
N LYS A 33 17.60 -11.41 -5.68
CA LYS A 33 18.49 -12.59 -5.72
C LYS A 33 18.60 -13.25 -4.34
N LYS A 34 18.98 -12.50 -3.30
CA LYS A 34 19.15 -13.03 -1.94
C LYS A 34 17.84 -13.60 -1.35
N ILE A 35 16.71 -12.97 -1.67
CA ILE A 35 15.39 -13.44 -1.25
C ILE A 35 15.09 -14.80 -1.89
N LYS A 36 15.26 -14.90 -3.21
CA LYS A 36 15.05 -16.15 -3.96
C LYS A 36 16.00 -17.26 -3.50
N ASP A 37 17.25 -16.92 -3.18
CA ASP A 37 18.23 -17.90 -2.67
C ASP A 37 17.85 -18.42 -1.28
N SER A 38 17.29 -17.58 -0.39
CA SER A 38 16.75 -18.00 0.89
C SER A 38 15.54 -18.92 0.71
N LEU A 39 14.60 -18.54 -0.15
CA LEU A 39 13.42 -19.37 -0.46
C LEU A 39 13.80 -20.75 -1.00
N ARG A 40 14.81 -20.83 -1.89
CA ARG A 40 15.33 -22.12 -2.41
C ARG A 40 15.91 -23.01 -1.32
N LYS A 41 16.39 -22.43 -0.22
CA LYS A 41 16.91 -23.13 0.96
C LYS A 41 15.83 -23.45 1.99
N ASN A 42 14.55 -23.28 1.64
CA ASN A 42 13.41 -23.40 2.57
C ASN A 42 13.53 -22.48 3.79
N GLU A 43 14.18 -21.31 3.63
CA GLU A 43 14.22 -20.26 4.63
C GLU A 43 13.08 -19.24 4.36
N ILE A 44 12.52 -18.67 5.42
CA ILE A 44 11.55 -17.57 5.33
C ILE A 44 12.30 -16.25 5.43
N PRO A 45 12.44 -15.48 4.33
CA PRO A 45 13.07 -14.17 4.37
C PRO A 45 12.16 -13.17 5.09
N VAL A 46 12.66 -12.56 6.16
CA VAL A 46 12.03 -11.48 6.91
C VAL A 46 12.76 -10.19 6.57
N ILE A 47 12.07 -9.26 5.91
CA ILE A 47 12.71 -8.07 5.34
C ILE A 47 12.19 -6.83 6.07
N SER A 48 13.11 -5.97 6.56
CA SER A 48 12.73 -4.68 7.13
C SER A 48 12.14 -3.77 6.05
N GLY A 49 10.89 -3.38 6.24
CA GLY A 49 10.22 -2.39 5.39
C GLY A 49 10.63 -0.95 5.71
N PHE A 50 9.98 0.02 5.05
CA PHE A 50 10.13 1.46 5.25
C PHE A 50 11.48 2.05 4.81
N GLN A 51 12.48 1.27 4.50
CA GLN A 51 13.84 1.70 4.19
C GLN A 51 14.31 1.21 2.83
N GLY A 52 15.25 1.96 2.26
CA GLY A 52 15.98 1.59 1.05
C GLY A 52 17.40 2.14 1.07
N ILE A 53 18.06 2.08 -0.06
CA ILE A 53 19.43 2.57 -0.26
C ILE A 53 19.49 3.34 -1.58
N ASN A 54 20.09 4.54 -1.55
CA ASN A 54 20.29 5.34 -2.75
C ASN A 54 21.60 4.97 -3.48
N CYS A 55 21.91 5.66 -4.58
CA CYS A 55 23.12 5.42 -5.37
C CYS A 55 24.42 5.73 -4.62
N ASP A 56 24.38 6.61 -3.61
CA ASP A 56 25.52 6.96 -2.76
C ASP A 56 25.72 5.97 -1.60
N ASN A 57 25.01 4.83 -1.62
CA ASN A 57 24.98 3.84 -0.55
C ASN A 57 24.50 4.39 0.80
N ARG A 58 23.69 5.45 0.78
CA ARG A 58 23.07 6.02 1.98
C ARG A 58 21.68 5.39 2.18
N ILE A 59 21.35 5.10 3.44
CA ILE A 59 20.02 4.63 3.81
C ILE A 59 19.01 5.76 3.60
N THR A 60 17.89 5.42 3.00
CA THR A 60 16.77 6.30 2.75
C THR A 60 15.51 5.76 3.39
N THR A 61 14.55 6.63 3.71
CA THR A 61 13.23 6.24 4.20
C THR A 61 12.16 6.50 3.13
N LEU A 62 11.18 5.62 3.09
CA LEU A 62 10.11 5.70 2.09
C LEU A 62 8.97 6.65 2.49
N GLY A 63 9.01 7.17 3.72
CA GLY A 63 7.97 8.06 4.23
C GLY A 63 6.71 7.32 4.67
N ARG A 64 5.63 8.08 4.87
CA ARG A 64 4.35 7.53 5.37
C ARG A 64 3.85 6.39 4.47
N GLY A 65 3.36 5.30 5.08
CA GLY A 65 2.94 4.08 4.36
C GLY A 65 4.08 3.31 3.71
N GLY A 66 5.34 3.58 4.11
CA GLY A 66 6.52 2.96 3.52
C GLY A 66 6.59 1.45 3.73
N SER A 67 6.01 0.90 4.80
CA SER A 67 5.95 -0.55 5.05
C SER A 67 5.06 -1.24 4.02
N ASP A 68 3.85 -0.73 3.78
CA ASP A 68 2.93 -1.24 2.77
C ASP A 68 3.55 -1.12 1.38
N THR A 69 4.16 0.05 1.11
CA THR A 69 4.87 0.31 -0.15
C THR A 69 5.99 -0.71 -0.38
N THR A 70 6.76 -1.04 0.66
CA THR A 70 7.82 -2.06 0.60
C THR A 70 7.24 -3.44 0.31
N ALA A 71 6.17 -3.84 1.02
CA ALA A 71 5.54 -5.14 0.86
C ALA A 71 5.02 -5.34 -0.57
N VAL A 72 4.31 -4.34 -1.10
CA VAL A 72 3.75 -4.40 -2.45
C VAL A 72 4.85 -4.39 -3.52
N ALA A 73 5.89 -3.56 -3.36
CA ALA A 73 7.03 -3.53 -4.28
C ALA A 73 7.81 -4.84 -4.29
N LEU A 74 7.99 -5.48 -3.13
CA LEU A 74 8.58 -6.82 -3.02
C LEU A 74 7.71 -7.86 -3.72
N ALA A 75 6.40 -7.85 -3.49
CA ALA A 75 5.46 -8.77 -4.15
C ALA A 75 5.50 -8.62 -5.67
N ALA A 76 5.53 -7.38 -6.17
CA ALA A 76 5.69 -7.08 -7.60
C ALA A 76 7.02 -7.64 -8.16
N SER A 77 8.14 -7.36 -7.48
CA SER A 77 9.48 -7.77 -7.91
C SER A 77 9.69 -9.29 -7.87
N LEU A 78 9.01 -9.97 -6.95
CA LEU A 78 9.04 -11.43 -6.82
C LEU A 78 8.00 -12.13 -7.70
N LYS A 79 7.09 -11.39 -8.32
CA LYS A 79 5.90 -11.91 -9.03
C LYS A 79 5.07 -12.83 -8.13
N ALA A 80 4.84 -12.38 -6.89
CA ALA A 80 4.08 -13.13 -5.90
C ALA A 80 2.62 -13.30 -6.34
N CYS A 81 2.01 -14.42 -5.94
CA CYS A 81 0.60 -14.69 -6.23
C CYS A 81 -0.33 -13.67 -5.60
N ARG A 82 0.04 -13.16 -4.41
CA ARG A 82 -0.71 -12.21 -3.60
C ARG A 82 0.21 -11.52 -2.58
N CYS A 83 -0.17 -10.33 -2.14
CA CYS A 83 0.43 -9.64 -1.01
C CYS A 83 -0.63 -9.43 0.07
N ASP A 84 -0.39 -9.94 1.25
CA ASP A 84 -1.27 -9.79 2.42
C ASP A 84 -0.75 -8.67 3.32
N ILE A 85 -1.59 -7.67 3.57
CA ILE A 85 -1.30 -6.55 4.49
C ILE A 85 -2.08 -6.79 5.77
N TYR A 86 -1.36 -7.12 6.83
CA TYR A 86 -1.93 -7.28 8.16
C TYR A 86 -1.93 -5.96 8.90
N THR A 87 -3.10 -5.54 9.37
CA THR A 87 -3.32 -4.26 10.05
C THR A 87 -4.24 -4.42 11.26
N ASP A 88 -4.57 -3.33 11.93
CA ASP A 88 -5.48 -3.28 13.08
C ASP A 88 -6.97 -3.31 12.70
N VAL A 89 -7.30 -3.20 11.40
CA VAL A 89 -8.66 -3.34 10.87
C VAL A 89 -8.81 -4.65 10.11
N ASP A 90 -10.03 -5.16 10.00
CA ASP A 90 -10.32 -6.45 9.35
C ASP A 90 -10.70 -6.33 7.86
N GLY A 91 -10.52 -5.16 7.28
CA GLY A 91 -10.76 -4.90 5.86
C GLY A 91 -11.13 -3.45 5.57
N VAL A 92 -11.55 -3.20 4.34
CA VAL A 92 -12.09 -1.92 3.87
C VAL A 92 -13.59 -1.91 4.07
N TYR A 93 -14.14 -0.82 4.58
CA TYR A 93 -15.56 -0.64 4.83
C TYR A 93 -16.16 0.39 3.89
N SER A 94 -17.49 0.32 3.69
CA SER A 94 -18.22 1.30 2.90
C SER A 94 -18.12 2.72 3.43
N THR A 95 -17.88 2.89 4.72
CA THR A 95 -17.50 4.14 5.41
C THR A 95 -16.81 3.79 6.72
N ASP A 96 -16.39 4.79 7.51
CA ASP A 96 -15.73 4.54 8.80
C ASP A 96 -16.73 3.92 9.81
N PRO A 97 -16.53 2.65 10.23
CA PRO A 97 -17.43 1.96 11.15
C PRO A 97 -17.44 2.58 12.56
N ARG A 98 -16.48 3.42 12.90
CA ARG A 98 -16.44 4.17 14.18
C ARG A 98 -17.47 5.32 14.17
N ILE A 99 -17.86 5.79 12.99
CA ILE A 99 -18.81 6.89 12.80
C ILE A 99 -20.17 6.33 12.44
N VAL A 100 -20.24 5.40 11.50
CA VAL A 100 -21.49 4.79 11.02
C VAL A 100 -21.47 3.31 11.37
N LYS A 101 -22.24 2.93 12.37
CA LYS A 101 -22.30 1.55 12.90
C LYS A 101 -22.78 0.54 11.86
N GLU A 102 -23.60 0.97 10.89
CA GLU A 102 -24.14 0.18 9.80
C GLU A 102 -23.16 0.02 8.62
N ALA A 103 -21.93 0.56 8.73
CA ALA A 103 -20.90 0.41 7.71
C ALA A 103 -20.65 -1.07 7.41
N LYS A 104 -20.70 -1.44 6.14
CA LYS A 104 -20.52 -2.82 5.68
C LYS A 104 -19.09 -3.02 5.18
N LYS A 105 -18.50 -4.14 5.59
CA LYS A 105 -17.21 -4.55 5.04
C LYS A 105 -17.34 -4.92 3.57
N ILE A 106 -16.39 -4.49 2.76
CA ILE A 106 -16.31 -4.75 1.34
C ILE A 106 -15.42 -6.00 1.14
N ASP A 107 -15.98 -7.06 0.55
CA ASP A 107 -15.21 -8.29 0.30
C ASP A 107 -14.18 -8.11 -0.81
N GLU A 108 -14.56 -7.41 -1.88
CA GLU A 108 -13.71 -7.13 -3.04
C GLU A 108 -13.87 -5.68 -3.49
N ILE A 109 -12.74 -5.02 -3.74
CA ILE A 109 -12.68 -3.65 -4.25
C ILE A 109 -11.66 -3.59 -5.39
N ASN A 110 -11.89 -2.74 -6.39
CA ASN A 110 -10.88 -2.54 -7.42
C ASN A 110 -9.86 -1.48 -7.01
N TYR A 111 -8.73 -1.41 -7.73
CA TYR A 111 -7.64 -0.51 -7.37
C TYR A 111 -8.03 0.96 -7.48
N GLU A 112 -8.81 1.33 -8.50
CA GLU A 112 -9.25 2.70 -8.73
C GLU A 112 -10.18 3.17 -7.60
N GLU A 113 -11.18 2.35 -7.23
CA GLU A 113 -12.06 2.62 -6.09
C GLU A 113 -11.25 2.77 -4.79
N MET A 114 -10.25 1.90 -4.57
CA MET A 114 -9.40 1.99 -3.38
C MET A 114 -8.50 3.23 -3.40
N LEU A 115 -8.00 3.64 -4.57
CA LEU A 115 -7.24 4.88 -4.73
C LEU A 115 -8.07 6.10 -4.35
N GLU A 116 -9.31 6.17 -4.81
CA GLU A 116 -10.23 7.24 -4.44
C GLU A 116 -10.47 7.27 -2.94
N LEU A 117 -10.85 6.13 -2.34
CA LEU A 117 -11.07 6.04 -0.89
C LEU A 117 -9.82 6.43 -0.09
N SER A 118 -8.64 5.96 -0.48
CA SER A 118 -7.39 6.26 0.23
C SER A 118 -6.95 7.71 0.08
N SER A 119 -7.24 8.35 -1.05
CA SER A 119 -6.93 9.77 -1.28
C SER A 119 -7.84 10.69 -0.48
N LEU A 120 -9.08 10.29 -0.25
CA LEU A 120 -10.10 11.05 0.45
C LEU A 120 -10.17 10.78 1.96
N GLY A 121 -9.22 10.03 2.52
CA GLY A 121 -9.08 9.87 3.98
C GLY A 121 -9.33 8.49 4.55
N ALA A 122 -9.64 7.48 3.75
CA ALA A 122 -9.70 6.09 4.21
C ALA A 122 -8.28 5.58 4.52
N LYS A 123 -7.92 5.51 5.81
CA LYS A 123 -6.54 5.24 6.28
C LYS A 123 -6.20 3.74 6.33
N VAL A 124 -6.84 2.89 5.54
CA VAL A 124 -6.63 1.43 5.57
C VAL A 124 -5.36 1.03 4.80
N LEU A 125 -5.17 1.60 3.61
CA LEU A 125 -3.98 1.44 2.78
C LEU A 125 -3.46 2.80 2.34
N HIS A 126 -2.14 2.92 2.23
CA HIS A 126 -1.55 4.15 1.71
C HIS A 126 -1.69 4.20 0.18
N THR A 127 -2.10 5.36 -0.37
CA THR A 127 -2.33 5.59 -1.81
C THR A 127 -1.18 5.07 -2.68
N ARG A 128 0.06 5.33 -2.27
CA ARG A 128 1.27 4.91 -2.99
C ARG A 128 1.39 3.38 -3.11
N SER A 129 1.02 2.61 -2.09
CA SER A 129 1.05 1.15 -2.16
C SER A 129 -0.01 0.62 -3.13
N VAL A 130 -1.18 1.24 -3.16
CA VAL A 130 -2.26 0.89 -4.09
C VAL A 130 -1.88 1.24 -5.54
N GLN A 131 -1.19 2.37 -5.77
CA GLN A 131 -0.66 2.73 -7.09
C GLN A 131 0.32 1.69 -7.64
N ILE A 132 1.26 1.23 -6.81
CA ILE A 132 2.20 0.17 -7.21
C ILE A 132 1.44 -1.14 -7.50
N ALA A 133 0.46 -1.49 -6.66
CA ALA A 133 -0.35 -2.68 -6.88
C ALA A 133 -1.12 -2.64 -8.20
N LEU A 134 -1.71 -1.49 -8.55
CA LEU A 134 -2.37 -1.26 -9.82
C LEU A 134 -1.38 -1.41 -11.00
N GLN A 135 -0.24 -0.70 -10.92
CA GLN A 135 0.76 -0.67 -11.98
C GLN A 135 1.31 -2.07 -12.31
N TYR A 136 1.59 -2.86 -11.28
CA TYR A 136 2.18 -4.20 -11.43
C TYR A 136 1.17 -5.34 -11.32
N ASN A 137 -0.12 -5.03 -11.22
CA ASN A 137 -1.20 -6.00 -11.08
C ASN A 137 -0.99 -6.98 -9.91
N VAL A 138 -0.54 -6.49 -8.77
CA VAL A 138 -0.34 -7.28 -7.55
C VAL A 138 -1.67 -7.41 -6.82
N LYS A 139 -2.18 -8.63 -6.68
CA LYS A 139 -3.36 -8.87 -5.82
C LYS A 139 -3.00 -8.53 -4.37
N LEU A 140 -3.78 -7.65 -3.75
CA LEU A 140 -3.62 -7.31 -2.34
C LEU A 140 -4.77 -7.89 -1.54
N GLN A 141 -4.48 -8.29 -0.30
CA GLN A 141 -5.51 -8.62 0.68
C GLN A 141 -5.23 -7.86 1.96
N VAL A 142 -6.21 -7.12 2.45
CA VAL A 142 -6.16 -6.46 3.76
C VAL A 142 -6.77 -7.39 4.78
N LEU A 143 -6.05 -7.66 5.88
CA LEU A 143 -6.40 -8.63 6.90
C LEU A 143 -6.16 -8.04 8.29
N SER A 144 -6.98 -8.44 9.26
CA SER A 144 -6.70 -8.13 10.66
C SER A 144 -5.58 -8.99 11.22
N SER A 145 -4.64 -8.36 11.92
CA SER A 145 -3.61 -9.05 12.69
C SER A 145 -4.18 -9.87 13.88
N PHE A 146 -5.43 -9.62 14.26
CA PHE A 146 -6.03 -10.15 15.49
C PHE A 146 -7.06 -11.26 15.25
N THR A 147 -7.82 -11.19 14.15
CA THR A 147 -9.02 -12.03 14.02
C THR A 147 -8.87 -13.22 13.10
N GLY A 148 -7.88 -13.24 12.21
CA GLY A 148 -7.71 -14.30 11.21
C GLY A 148 -8.88 -14.45 10.21
N LYS A 149 -9.89 -13.54 10.26
CA LYS A 149 -11.05 -13.57 9.36
C LYS A 149 -10.65 -13.12 7.95
N LYS A 150 -11.44 -13.56 6.97
CA LYS A 150 -11.30 -13.08 5.59
C LYS A 150 -11.47 -11.57 5.54
N GLY A 151 -10.49 -10.88 4.98
CA GLY A 151 -10.49 -9.42 4.82
C GLY A 151 -10.98 -8.97 3.44
N THR A 152 -10.56 -7.77 3.03
CA THR A 152 -10.89 -7.20 1.73
C THR A 152 -9.84 -7.55 0.70
N MET A 153 -10.25 -8.04 -0.47
CA MET A 153 -9.38 -8.33 -1.61
C MET A 153 -9.38 -7.16 -2.59
N LEU A 154 -8.19 -6.70 -2.97
CA LEU A 154 -8.00 -5.73 -4.05
C LEU A 154 -7.59 -6.48 -5.33
N THR A 155 -8.35 -6.28 -6.40
CA THR A 155 -8.12 -6.92 -7.69
C THR A 155 -8.41 -5.96 -8.83
N LYS A 156 -8.09 -6.37 -10.06
CA LYS A 156 -8.58 -5.66 -11.25
C LYS A 156 -10.12 -5.70 -11.31
N LYS A 157 -10.68 -4.67 -11.91
CA LYS A 157 -12.12 -4.51 -12.12
C LYS A 157 -12.73 -5.79 -12.74
N ASN A 158 -13.64 -6.44 -12.03
CA ASN A 158 -14.50 -7.47 -12.61
C ASN A 158 -15.52 -6.80 -13.53
N LYS A 159 -15.70 -7.35 -14.74
CA LYS A 159 -16.65 -6.86 -15.76
C LYS A 159 -18.10 -7.23 -15.44
N ASN A 160 -18.57 -7.09 -14.21
CA ASN A 160 -19.97 -7.25 -13.92
C ASN A 160 -20.75 -6.03 -14.42
N LEU A 161 -21.71 -6.25 -15.29
CA LEU A 161 -22.49 -5.22 -15.98
C LEU A 161 -23.37 -4.41 -15.01
N GLU A 162 -23.84 -5.01 -13.93
CA GLU A 162 -24.66 -4.34 -12.90
C GLU A 162 -23.86 -4.14 -11.62
N LYS A 163 -23.46 -2.91 -11.32
CA LYS A 163 -22.73 -2.55 -10.11
C LYS A 163 -23.51 -1.54 -9.28
N GLN A 164 -23.39 -1.65 -7.96
CA GLN A 164 -23.80 -0.57 -7.07
C GLN A 164 -23.07 0.72 -7.49
N ILE A 165 -23.84 1.81 -7.66
CA ILE A 165 -23.33 3.11 -8.11
C ILE A 165 -22.42 3.71 -7.05
N ILE A 166 -22.74 3.53 -5.75
CA ILE A 166 -21.94 4.02 -4.61
C ILE A 166 -21.46 2.81 -3.83
N ARG A 167 -20.14 2.64 -3.72
CA ARG A 167 -19.49 1.55 -2.96
C ARG A 167 -18.93 1.98 -1.63
N GLY A 168 -18.54 3.25 -1.51
CA GLY A 168 -17.96 3.77 -0.29
C GLY A 168 -18.04 5.28 -0.22
N ILE A 169 -17.99 5.80 1.00
CA ILE A 169 -17.95 7.22 1.33
C ILE A 169 -16.77 7.44 2.27
N ALA A 170 -15.83 8.28 1.88
CA ALA A 170 -14.78 8.76 2.74
C ALA A 170 -15.08 10.18 3.21
N HIS A 171 -14.61 10.54 4.41
CA HIS A 171 -14.76 11.90 4.93
C HIS A 171 -13.43 12.36 5.55
N SER A 172 -13.24 13.67 5.56
CA SER A 172 -12.13 14.33 6.24
C SER A 172 -12.68 15.42 7.17
N ASN A 173 -12.12 15.52 8.37
CA ASN A 173 -12.53 16.52 9.37
C ASN A 173 -11.62 17.76 9.37
N ASN A 174 -10.49 17.71 8.65
CA ASN A 174 -9.42 18.73 8.76
C ASN A 174 -9.22 19.50 7.45
N ASP A 175 -10.25 19.58 6.61
CA ASP A 175 -10.18 20.33 5.36
C ASP A 175 -10.62 21.77 5.60
N ALA A 176 -9.92 22.70 4.93
CA ALA A 176 -10.28 24.12 4.90
C ALA A 176 -10.50 24.55 3.44
N LEU A 177 -11.61 25.24 3.19
CA LEU A 177 -11.86 25.86 1.90
C LEU A 177 -11.30 27.28 1.91
N ILE A 178 -10.32 27.55 1.04
CA ILE A 178 -9.78 28.89 0.81
C ILE A 178 -10.31 29.35 -0.55
N THR A 179 -11.14 30.40 -0.55
CA THR A 179 -11.65 31.00 -1.77
C THR A 179 -10.91 32.30 -2.02
N LEU A 180 -10.23 32.40 -3.16
CA LEU A 180 -9.60 33.63 -3.62
C LEU A 180 -10.61 34.37 -4.53
N LEU A 181 -11.02 35.57 -4.11
CA LEU A 181 -11.89 36.44 -4.89
C LEU A 181 -11.06 37.53 -5.57
N ASP A 182 -11.54 38.01 -6.73
CA ASP A 182 -10.94 39.12 -7.48
C ASP A 182 -9.47 38.95 -7.91
N ILE A 183 -9.11 37.70 -8.28
CA ILE A 183 -7.82 37.48 -8.94
C ILE A 183 -7.91 38.02 -10.37
N ASN A 184 -7.39 39.23 -10.59
CA ASN A 184 -7.13 39.70 -11.95
C ASN A 184 -6.21 38.72 -12.66
N ASN A 185 -6.61 38.25 -13.85
CA ASN A 185 -5.85 37.34 -14.71
C ASN A 185 -4.48 37.92 -15.06
N LYS A 186 -3.52 37.82 -14.11
CA LYS A 186 -2.11 38.10 -14.42
C LYS A 186 -1.46 36.74 -14.75
N PRO A 187 -0.77 36.62 -15.89
CA PRO A 187 -0.01 35.40 -16.22
C PRO A 187 1.02 35.13 -15.11
N GLY A 188 0.97 33.97 -14.50
CA GLY A 188 1.90 33.53 -13.46
C GLY A 188 1.29 33.21 -12.08
N ILE A 189 -0.04 33.27 -11.92
CA ILE A 189 -0.77 32.79 -10.76
C ILE A 189 -1.68 31.64 -11.24
N SER A 190 -1.14 30.45 -11.25
CA SER A 190 -1.88 29.20 -11.44
C SER A 190 -1.48 28.19 -10.36
#